data_351d7790aa5afdc03f794a0895793b47
#
_entry.id   351d7790aa5afdc03f794a0895793b47
#
_cell.length_a   1.000
_cell.length_b   1.000
_cell.length_c   1.000
_cell.angle_alpha   90.00
_cell.angle_beta   90.00
_cell.angle_gamma   90.00
#
_symmetry.space_group_name_H-M   'P 1'
#
loop_
_entity.id
_entity.type
_entity.pdbx_description
1 polymer ?
#
loop_
_entity_poly.entity_id
_entity_poly.type
_entity_poly.pdbx_seq_one_letter_code
_entity_poly.pdbx_strand_id
1 'polypeptide(L)'
;MTTLLLCDVPFRDLGHLAIVQHTQRSLPDAGRVTVVKLDPDASPAELAGMVAKIPPPVKRVVLSGAFLTRHALEQSLAFAAAGVAAGARFVVHNLSLDAEAGATLRPDGADVLDLAAVLAVRDHRTATQLTCWGLAQQPRILAYPERHITPDAALLAGLPPGPILGIALRGGDEMEASWRPRIDDIAAALGPAADWPILPLHTCPPGVGEDDFVGTRALAGALRPGTPLLLPELGDRPSWARCISPARLKALVGRCALVVTNRDLPAAYAVAAGVPVLGLAVELDRRILTCFATLANELPRGSRMLRIPLAPAA
;
A
#
# COMPACT_ATOMS: atom_id res chain seq x y z
N MET A 1 -27.61 -0.65 -10.70
CA MET A 1 -26.40 -0.85 -11.51
C MET A 1 -25.40 -1.58 -10.65
N THR A 2 -24.79 -2.68 -11.14
CA THR A 2 -23.81 -3.46 -10.37
C THR A 2 -22.41 -3.22 -10.91
N THR A 3 -21.48 -2.85 -10.03
CA THR A 3 -20.05 -2.72 -10.29
C THR A 3 -19.32 -3.84 -9.57
N LEU A 4 -18.52 -4.61 -10.28
CA LEU A 4 -17.64 -5.62 -9.71
C LEU A 4 -16.26 -5.03 -9.53
N LEU A 5 -15.71 -5.18 -8.34
CA LEU A 5 -14.36 -4.72 -7.99
C LEU A 5 -13.46 -5.93 -7.81
N LEU A 6 -12.50 -6.06 -8.70
CA LEU A 6 -11.46 -7.08 -8.69
C LEU A 6 -10.23 -6.53 -7.97
N CYS A 7 -9.78 -7.22 -6.94
CA CYS A 7 -8.56 -6.89 -6.21
C CYS A 7 -7.99 -8.16 -5.58
N ASP A 8 -6.69 -8.14 -5.29
CA ASP A 8 -6.04 -9.24 -4.57
C ASP A 8 -6.57 -9.31 -3.13
N VAL A 9 -7.22 -10.41 -2.77
CA VAL A 9 -7.81 -10.67 -1.45
C VAL A 9 -7.33 -12.03 -0.93
N PRO A 10 -7.18 -12.24 0.38
CA PRO A 10 -7.54 -11.32 1.47
C PRO A 10 -6.60 -10.11 1.58
N PHE A 11 -7.13 -9.00 2.06
CA PHE A 11 -6.31 -7.79 2.30
C PHE A 11 -5.24 -8.10 3.35
N ARG A 12 -3.98 -8.01 2.94
CA ARG A 12 -2.84 -8.35 3.79
C ARG A 12 -2.46 -7.20 4.72
N ASP A 13 -2.72 -5.97 4.28
CA ASP A 13 -2.38 -4.76 5.03
C ASP A 13 -3.38 -3.62 4.79
N LEU A 14 -3.19 -2.53 5.53
CA LEU A 14 -4.01 -1.32 5.40
C LEU A 14 -3.83 -0.62 4.04
N GLY A 15 -2.71 -0.83 3.36
CA GLY A 15 -2.46 -0.26 2.03
C GLY A 15 -3.46 -0.81 1.02
N HIS A 16 -3.64 -2.11 0.97
CA HIS A 16 -4.64 -2.77 0.12
C HIS A 16 -6.05 -2.27 0.45
N LEU A 17 -6.40 -2.24 1.74
CA LEU A 17 -7.70 -1.75 2.18
C LEU A 17 -7.93 -0.28 1.81
N ALA A 18 -6.91 0.58 1.96
CA ALA A 18 -6.99 1.99 1.59
C ALA A 18 -7.25 2.18 0.08
N ILE A 19 -6.53 1.42 -0.77
CA ILE A 19 -6.72 1.44 -2.22
C ILE A 19 -8.17 1.10 -2.58
N VAL A 20 -8.69 0.00 -2.02
CA VAL A 20 -10.06 -0.46 -2.30
C VAL A 20 -11.09 0.54 -1.82
N GLN A 21 -10.97 1.05 -0.59
CA GLN A 21 -11.88 2.06 -0.04
C GLN A 21 -11.86 3.36 -0.86
N HIS A 22 -10.66 3.80 -1.29
CA HIS A 22 -10.56 4.97 -2.16
C HIS A 22 -11.25 4.72 -3.49
N THR A 23 -10.98 3.59 -4.14
CA THR A 23 -11.58 3.22 -5.42
C THR A 23 -13.10 3.18 -5.33
N GLN A 24 -13.66 2.53 -4.28
CA GLN A 24 -15.12 2.48 -4.08
C GLN A 24 -15.75 3.88 -3.98
N ARG A 25 -15.08 4.83 -3.32
CA ARG A 25 -15.57 6.21 -3.17
C ARG A 25 -15.40 7.07 -4.42
N SER A 26 -14.37 6.78 -5.23
CA SER A 26 -14.03 7.58 -6.42
C SER A 26 -14.81 7.17 -7.67
N LEU A 27 -15.52 6.06 -7.64
CA LEU A 27 -16.32 5.59 -8.78
C LEU A 27 -17.64 6.33 -8.83
N PRO A 28 -17.86 7.25 -9.81
CA PRO A 28 -19.13 7.93 -9.96
C PRO A 28 -20.21 6.92 -10.36
N ASP A 29 -21.39 7.08 -9.82
CA ASP A 29 -22.59 6.27 -10.15
C ASP A 29 -22.35 4.75 -10.05
N ALA A 30 -21.48 4.33 -9.11
CA ALA A 30 -21.09 2.94 -8.98
C ALA A 30 -22.28 2.01 -8.65
N GLY A 31 -23.36 2.57 -8.11
CA GLY A 31 -24.49 1.78 -7.61
C GLY A 31 -23.98 0.82 -6.51
N ARG A 32 -24.39 -0.44 -6.61
CA ARG A 32 -23.88 -1.49 -5.70
C ARG A 32 -22.48 -1.92 -6.15
N VAL A 33 -21.45 -1.68 -5.32
CA VAL A 33 -20.10 -2.21 -5.51
C VAL A 33 -19.94 -3.53 -4.77
N THR A 34 -19.56 -4.56 -5.49
CA THR A 34 -19.28 -5.89 -4.93
C THR A 34 -17.81 -6.23 -5.15
N VAL A 35 -17.07 -6.44 -4.06
CA VAL A 35 -15.70 -6.97 -4.14
C VAL A 35 -15.80 -8.45 -4.50
N VAL A 36 -15.11 -8.84 -5.55
CA VAL A 36 -15.09 -10.21 -6.04
C VAL A 36 -13.86 -10.91 -5.50
N LYS A 37 -14.07 -11.98 -4.75
CA LYS A 37 -13.01 -12.90 -4.38
C LYS A 37 -12.94 -13.98 -5.47
N LEU A 38 -11.82 -14.01 -6.19
CA LEU A 38 -11.55 -15.05 -7.17
C LEU A 38 -10.92 -16.26 -6.46
N ASP A 39 -11.31 -17.45 -6.91
CA ASP A 39 -10.62 -18.67 -6.53
C ASP A 39 -9.34 -18.74 -7.37
N PRO A 40 -8.16 -18.85 -6.74
CA PRO A 40 -6.90 -18.91 -7.48
C PRO A 40 -6.82 -20.09 -8.45
N ASP A 41 -7.57 -21.16 -8.20
CA ASP A 41 -7.56 -22.35 -9.03
C ASP A 41 -8.68 -22.36 -10.09
N ALA A 42 -9.50 -21.30 -10.17
CA ALA A 42 -10.62 -21.24 -11.12
C ALA A 42 -10.13 -21.17 -12.56
N SER A 43 -10.71 -22.01 -13.41
CA SER A 43 -10.48 -21.97 -14.86
C SER A 43 -11.14 -20.75 -15.51
N PRO A 44 -10.69 -20.31 -16.69
CA PRO A 44 -11.33 -19.22 -17.44
C PRO A 44 -12.83 -19.46 -17.70
N ALA A 45 -13.25 -20.70 -17.90
CA ALA A 45 -14.65 -21.06 -18.11
C ALA A 45 -15.49 -20.86 -16.84
N GLU A 46 -14.94 -21.21 -15.66
CA GLU A 46 -15.61 -20.99 -14.37
C GLU A 46 -15.70 -19.49 -14.06
N LEU A 47 -14.66 -18.72 -14.35
CA LEU A 47 -14.68 -17.25 -14.20
C LEU A 47 -15.76 -16.61 -15.08
N ALA A 48 -15.89 -17.04 -16.33
CA ALA A 48 -16.96 -16.58 -17.23
C ALA A 48 -18.36 -16.97 -16.69
N GLY A 49 -18.51 -18.19 -16.16
CA GLY A 49 -19.72 -18.66 -15.52
C GLY A 49 -20.10 -17.87 -14.26
N MET A 50 -19.11 -17.37 -13.51
CA MET A 50 -19.37 -16.49 -12.36
C MET A 50 -19.95 -15.15 -12.81
N VAL A 51 -19.42 -14.52 -13.86
CA VAL A 51 -19.93 -13.24 -14.39
C VAL A 51 -21.41 -13.39 -14.82
N ALA A 52 -21.74 -14.48 -15.49
CA ALA A 52 -23.10 -14.76 -15.99
C ALA A 52 -24.14 -14.97 -14.85
N LYS A 53 -23.70 -15.41 -13.67
CA LYS A 53 -24.56 -15.69 -12.51
C LYS A 53 -24.83 -14.48 -11.62
N ILE A 54 -24.19 -13.34 -11.83
CA ILE A 54 -24.35 -12.15 -10.98
C ILE A 54 -25.56 -11.33 -11.44
N PRO A 55 -26.70 -11.36 -10.75
CA PRO A 55 -27.83 -10.47 -11.02
C PRO A 55 -27.73 -9.18 -10.18
N PRO A 56 -28.23 -8.02 -10.68
CA PRO A 56 -28.57 -7.69 -12.07
C PRO A 56 -27.35 -7.68 -12.98
N PRO A 57 -27.56 -7.58 -14.32
CA PRO A 57 -26.44 -7.66 -15.25
C PRO A 57 -25.32 -6.67 -14.85
N VAL A 58 -24.09 -7.16 -14.90
CA VAL A 58 -22.88 -6.41 -14.59
C VAL A 58 -22.75 -5.26 -15.60
N LYS A 59 -22.67 -4.03 -15.12
CA LYS A 59 -22.47 -2.85 -15.98
C LYS A 59 -21.02 -2.38 -16.01
N ARG A 60 -20.25 -2.72 -14.97
CA ARG A 60 -18.86 -2.29 -14.84
C ARG A 60 -18.04 -3.36 -14.13
N VAL A 61 -16.84 -3.59 -14.65
CA VAL A 61 -15.77 -4.36 -13.98
C VAL A 61 -14.63 -3.40 -13.71
N VAL A 62 -14.16 -3.35 -12.49
CA VAL A 62 -13.05 -2.48 -12.06
C VAL A 62 -11.92 -3.33 -11.54
N LEU A 63 -10.73 -3.21 -12.12
CA LEU A 63 -9.49 -3.78 -11.61
C LEU A 63 -8.80 -2.73 -10.75
N SER A 64 -8.53 -3.05 -9.49
CA SER A 64 -7.93 -2.13 -8.53
C SER A 64 -7.16 -2.89 -7.45
N GLY A 65 -6.18 -2.25 -6.85
CA GLY A 65 -5.44 -2.82 -5.73
C GLY A 65 -3.98 -3.09 -6.06
N ALA A 66 -3.26 -3.58 -5.06
CA ALA A 66 -1.90 -4.05 -5.20
C ALA A 66 -1.90 -5.55 -5.48
N PHE A 67 -1.46 -5.94 -6.66
CA PHE A 67 -1.30 -7.34 -7.03
C PHE A 67 0.11 -7.80 -6.65
N LEU A 68 0.18 -8.82 -5.80
CA LEU A 68 1.43 -9.36 -5.26
C LEU A 68 1.98 -10.48 -6.13
N THR A 69 1.08 -11.23 -6.81
CA THR A 69 1.47 -12.35 -7.65
C THR A 69 0.97 -12.17 -9.09
N ARG A 70 1.74 -12.68 -10.02
CA ARG A 70 1.37 -12.74 -11.44
C ARG A 70 0.07 -13.50 -11.63
N HIS A 71 -0.09 -14.63 -10.95
CA HIS A 71 -1.26 -15.50 -11.05
C HIS A 71 -2.56 -14.76 -10.65
N ALA A 72 -2.58 -14.05 -9.53
CA ALA A 72 -3.74 -13.27 -9.10
C ALA A 72 -4.12 -12.19 -10.13
N LEU A 73 -3.13 -11.58 -10.77
CA LEU A 73 -3.37 -10.62 -11.85
C LEU A 73 -3.97 -11.30 -13.08
N GLU A 74 -3.42 -12.42 -13.54
CA GLU A 74 -3.92 -13.17 -14.70
C GLU A 74 -5.36 -13.65 -14.51
N GLN A 75 -5.69 -14.16 -13.33
CA GLN A 75 -7.08 -14.53 -12.97
C GLN A 75 -8.02 -13.32 -13.05
N SER A 76 -7.58 -12.18 -12.54
CA SER A 76 -8.38 -10.95 -12.57
C SER A 76 -8.56 -10.43 -14.00
N LEU A 77 -7.54 -10.54 -14.85
CA LEU A 77 -7.62 -10.18 -16.28
C LEU A 77 -8.57 -11.12 -17.03
N ALA A 78 -8.51 -12.43 -16.79
CA ALA A 78 -9.43 -13.39 -17.37
C ALA A 78 -10.90 -13.13 -16.99
N PHE A 79 -11.16 -12.79 -15.71
CA PHE A 79 -12.48 -12.38 -15.26
C PHE A 79 -12.93 -11.06 -15.92
N ALA A 80 -12.04 -10.08 -16.03
CA ALA A 80 -12.34 -8.83 -16.70
C ALA A 80 -12.68 -9.03 -18.17
N ALA A 81 -11.95 -9.91 -18.88
CA ALA A 81 -12.23 -10.29 -20.26
C ALA A 81 -13.64 -10.87 -20.42
N ALA A 82 -14.03 -11.80 -19.52
CA ALA A 82 -15.37 -12.35 -19.51
C ALA A 82 -16.45 -11.28 -19.27
N GLY A 83 -16.18 -10.32 -18.37
CA GLY A 83 -17.06 -9.17 -18.13
C GLY A 83 -17.23 -8.30 -19.36
N VAL A 84 -16.14 -7.99 -20.07
CA VAL A 84 -16.17 -7.22 -21.32
C VAL A 84 -16.96 -7.97 -22.41
N ALA A 85 -16.75 -9.27 -22.56
CA ALA A 85 -17.48 -10.11 -23.48
C ALA A 85 -19.01 -10.13 -23.16
N ALA A 86 -19.38 -10.00 -21.90
CA ALA A 86 -20.75 -9.87 -21.44
C ALA A 86 -21.31 -8.42 -21.55
N GLY A 87 -20.55 -7.48 -22.14
CA GLY A 87 -20.97 -6.09 -22.35
C GLY A 87 -20.73 -5.14 -21.17
N ALA A 88 -19.96 -5.53 -20.18
CA ALA A 88 -19.58 -4.64 -19.09
C ALA A 88 -18.48 -3.66 -19.52
N ARG A 89 -18.52 -2.43 -19.00
CA ARG A 89 -17.44 -1.45 -19.15
C ARG A 89 -16.29 -1.83 -18.23
N PHE A 90 -15.09 -2.01 -18.77
CA PHE A 90 -13.88 -2.27 -18.01
C PHE A 90 -13.18 -0.98 -17.62
N VAL A 91 -12.69 -0.91 -16.38
CA VAL A 91 -11.95 0.24 -15.82
C VAL A 91 -10.80 -0.30 -14.98
N VAL A 92 -9.61 0.21 -15.19
CA VAL A 92 -8.46 0.02 -14.31
C VAL A 92 -8.29 1.30 -13.49
N HIS A 93 -8.36 1.20 -12.17
CA HIS A 93 -8.28 2.34 -11.28
C HIS A 93 -7.42 2.03 -10.05
N ASN A 94 -6.38 2.83 -9.83
CA ASN A 94 -5.48 2.70 -8.68
C ASN A 94 -4.78 1.33 -8.61
N LEU A 95 -4.41 0.79 -9.79
CA LEU A 95 -3.66 -0.46 -9.89
C LEU A 95 -2.21 -0.25 -9.44
N SER A 96 -1.69 -1.16 -8.63
CA SER A 96 -0.27 -1.27 -8.27
C SER A 96 0.22 -2.70 -8.50
N LEU A 97 1.40 -2.83 -9.07
CA LEU A 97 2.05 -4.12 -9.33
C LEU A 97 3.27 -4.26 -8.43
N ASP A 98 3.31 -5.30 -7.62
CA ASP A 98 4.50 -5.64 -6.84
C ASP A 98 5.59 -6.29 -7.71
N ALA A 99 6.78 -6.51 -7.14
CA ALA A 99 7.93 -7.03 -7.87
C ALA A 99 7.63 -8.36 -8.57
N GLU A 100 6.90 -9.25 -7.91
CA GLU A 100 6.54 -10.55 -8.46
C GLU A 100 5.46 -10.45 -9.54
N ALA A 101 4.39 -9.68 -9.29
CA ALA A 101 3.34 -9.45 -10.29
C ALA A 101 3.82 -8.58 -11.45
N GLY A 102 4.79 -7.68 -11.19
CA GLY A 102 5.44 -6.82 -12.17
C GLY A 102 6.70 -7.43 -12.77
N ALA A 103 6.92 -8.75 -12.64
CA ALA A 103 8.04 -9.42 -13.28
C ALA A 103 8.11 -9.09 -14.77
N THR A 104 9.32 -9.12 -15.33
CA THR A 104 9.66 -8.67 -16.68
C THR A 104 8.81 -9.29 -17.80
N LEU A 105 8.17 -10.42 -17.53
CA LEU A 105 7.33 -11.09 -18.50
C LEU A 105 5.90 -10.52 -18.46
N ARG A 106 5.41 -10.16 -19.64
CA ARG A 106 4.01 -9.78 -19.84
C ARG A 106 3.10 -10.92 -19.38
N PRO A 107 2.09 -10.66 -18.53
CA PRO A 107 1.16 -11.69 -18.10
C PRO A 107 0.22 -12.10 -19.22
N ASP A 108 -0.29 -13.32 -19.15
CA ASP A 108 -1.33 -13.78 -20.04
C ASP A 108 -2.59 -12.90 -19.87
N GLY A 109 -3.24 -12.59 -20.97
CA GLY A 109 -4.42 -11.72 -20.96
C GLY A 109 -4.13 -10.23 -20.76
N ALA A 110 -2.84 -9.78 -20.79
CA ALA A 110 -2.51 -8.36 -20.67
C ALA A 110 -3.19 -7.46 -21.71
N ASP A 111 -3.53 -7.99 -22.89
CA ASP A 111 -4.27 -7.26 -23.93
C ASP A 111 -5.64 -6.75 -23.45
N VAL A 112 -6.21 -7.38 -22.45
CA VAL A 112 -7.47 -6.92 -21.83
C VAL A 112 -7.33 -5.52 -21.23
N LEU A 113 -6.12 -5.14 -20.79
CA LEU A 113 -5.86 -3.80 -20.24
C LEU A 113 -6.05 -2.70 -21.31
N ASP A 114 -5.81 -2.99 -22.58
CA ASP A 114 -6.06 -2.06 -23.67
C ASP A 114 -7.55 -1.84 -23.96
N LEU A 115 -8.42 -2.72 -23.45
CA LEU A 115 -9.88 -2.56 -23.52
C LEU A 115 -10.41 -1.66 -22.40
N ALA A 116 -9.58 -1.24 -21.45
CA ALA A 116 -10.01 -0.42 -20.35
C ALA A 116 -10.45 0.98 -20.84
N ALA A 117 -11.65 1.39 -20.47
CA ALA A 117 -12.12 2.76 -20.75
C ALA A 117 -11.31 3.83 -19.98
N VAL A 118 -10.67 3.43 -18.90
CA VAL A 118 -9.72 4.23 -18.11
C VAL A 118 -8.62 3.27 -17.65
N LEU A 119 -7.36 3.60 -17.93
CA LEU A 119 -6.18 2.90 -17.43
C LEU A 119 -5.43 3.84 -16.47
N ALA A 120 -5.75 3.76 -15.19
CA ALA A 120 -5.17 4.61 -14.16
C ALA A 120 -4.46 3.77 -13.10
N VAL A 121 -3.19 4.08 -12.86
CA VAL A 121 -2.30 3.33 -11.97
C VAL A 121 -1.86 4.18 -10.77
N ARG A 122 -1.41 3.54 -9.72
CA ARG A 122 -1.06 4.16 -8.46
C ARG A 122 0.26 4.95 -8.53
N ASP A 123 1.24 4.43 -9.24
CA ASP A 123 2.62 4.88 -9.15
C ASP A 123 3.39 4.75 -10.48
N HIS A 124 4.55 5.40 -10.53
CA HIS A 124 5.44 5.41 -11.71
C HIS A 124 5.95 4.02 -12.08
N ARG A 125 6.22 3.16 -11.10
CA ARG A 125 6.75 1.82 -11.35
C ARG A 125 5.72 0.99 -12.12
N THR A 126 4.48 0.99 -11.66
CA THR A 126 3.38 0.29 -12.34
C THR A 126 3.18 0.84 -13.75
N ALA A 127 3.22 2.17 -13.93
CA ALA A 127 3.10 2.78 -15.26
C ALA A 127 4.22 2.31 -16.19
N THR A 128 5.48 2.34 -15.73
CA THR A 128 6.63 1.87 -16.50
C THR A 128 6.48 0.40 -16.87
N GLN A 129 6.04 -0.44 -15.93
CA GLN A 129 5.85 -1.87 -16.18
C GLN A 129 4.80 -2.13 -17.28
N LEU A 130 3.65 -1.44 -17.23
CA LEU A 130 2.62 -1.56 -18.23
C LEU A 130 3.12 -1.07 -19.61
N THR A 131 3.91 -0.01 -19.64
CA THR A 131 4.54 0.47 -20.88
C THR A 131 5.52 -0.58 -21.45
N CYS A 132 6.32 -1.22 -20.59
CA CYS A 132 7.23 -2.30 -21.01
C CYS A 132 6.48 -3.53 -21.54
N TRP A 133 5.24 -3.76 -21.14
CA TRP A 133 4.40 -4.82 -21.72
C TRP A 133 3.85 -4.48 -23.10
N GLY A 134 4.10 -3.26 -23.58
CA GLY A 134 3.72 -2.84 -24.94
C GLY A 134 2.22 -2.58 -25.09
N LEU A 135 1.55 -2.12 -24.03
CA LEU A 135 0.15 -1.69 -24.11
C LEU A 135 0.01 -0.49 -25.04
N ALA A 136 -1.05 -0.47 -25.84
CA ALA A 136 -1.36 0.63 -26.73
C ALA A 136 -1.82 1.88 -25.96
N GLN A 137 -2.52 1.68 -24.85
CA GLN A 137 -2.99 2.76 -23.99
C GLN A 137 -1.92 3.20 -22.98
N GLN A 138 -1.66 4.52 -22.90
CA GLN A 138 -0.75 5.08 -21.92
C GLN A 138 -1.42 5.13 -20.52
N PRO A 139 -0.81 4.55 -19.46
CA PRO A 139 -1.38 4.59 -18.13
C PRO A 139 -1.28 5.99 -17.51
N ARG A 140 -2.39 6.46 -16.93
CA ARG A 140 -2.42 7.68 -16.12
C ARG A 140 -1.97 7.39 -14.69
N ILE A 141 -1.00 8.14 -14.18
CA ILE A 141 -0.53 8.00 -12.79
C ILE A 141 -1.40 8.84 -11.87
N LEU A 142 -1.92 8.21 -10.80
CA LEU A 142 -2.77 8.85 -9.78
C LEU A 142 -1.97 9.33 -8.56
N ALA A 143 -0.71 8.96 -8.44
CA ALA A 143 0.19 9.37 -7.37
C ALA A 143 -0.36 9.08 -5.95
N TYR A 144 -0.65 7.82 -5.66
CA TYR A 144 -1.18 7.38 -4.35
C TYR A 144 -2.49 8.08 -3.97
N PRO A 145 -3.57 7.92 -4.73
CA PRO A 145 -4.80 8.68 -4.51
C PRO A 145 -5.48 8.37 -3.17
N GLU A 146 -5.26 7.19 -2.59
CA GLU A 146 -5.74 6.81 -1.26
C GLU A 146 -5.20 7.69 -0.13
N ARG A 147 -4.11 8.44 -0.35
CA ARG A 147 -3.59 9.42 0.61
C ARG A 147 -4.56 10.56 0.91
N HIS A 148 -5.56 10.77 0.07
CA HIS A 148 -6.57 11.81 0.24
C HIS A 148 -7.83 11.37 1.00
N ILE A 149 -7.87 10.15 1.57
CA ILE A 149 -9.00 9.74 2.44
C ILE A 149 -9.12 10.70 3.63
N THR A 150 -10.34 10.91 4.10
CA THR A 150 -10.60 11.75 5.28
C THR A 150 -10.04 11.08 6.54
N PRO A 151 -9.21 11.75 7.36
CA PRO A 151 -8.69 11.18 8.58
C PRO A 151 -9.77 11.00 9.65
N ASP A 152 -9.65 9.95 10.46
CA ASP A 152 -10.48 9.70 11.66
C ASP A 152 -9.63 9.89 12.92
N ALA A 153 -9.94 10.93 13.69
CA ALA A 153 -9.18 11.37 14.86
C ALA A 153 -9.43 10.56 16.15
N ALA A 154 -10.22 9.48 16.10
CA ALA A 154 -10.65 8.75 17.30
C ALA A 154 -9.51 8.27 18.23
N LEU A 155 -8.31 8.01 17.68
CA LEU A 155 -7.15 7.58 18.48
C LEU A 155 -6.25 8.74 18.95
N LEU A 156 -6.50 9.98 18.55
CA LEU A 156 -5.61 11.11 18.87
C LEU A 156 -5.70 11.56 20.33
N ALA A 157 -6.82 11.33 20.99
CA ALA A 157 -7.05 11.76 22.39
C ALA A 157 -6.07 11.12 23.40
N GLY A 158 -5.51 9.94 23.07
CA GLY A 158 -4.52 9.25 23.91
C GLY A 158 -3.07 9.70 23.69
N LEU A 159 -2.82 10.65 22.79
CA LEU A 159 -1.45 11.07 22.45
C LEU A 159 -1.02 12.29 23.28
N PRO A 160 0.25 12.33 23.74
CA PRO A 160 0.78 13.46 24.47
C PRO A 160 0.89 14.71 23.57
N PRO A 161 0.93 15.90 24.16
CA PRO A 161 1.29 17.13 23.46
C PRO A 161 2.77 17.11 23.04
N GLY A 162 3.13 17.96 22.05
CA GLY A 162 4.50 18.09 21.57
C GLY A 162 4.84 17.22 20.38
N PRO A 163 6.12 17.18 19.97
CA PRO A 163 6.56 16.44 18.80
C PRO A 163 6.54 14.93 19.07
N ILE A 164 6.15 14.17 18.04
CA ILE A 164 6.06 12.71 18.06
C ILE A 164 6.82 12.18 16.85
N LEU A 165 7.64 11.15 17.05
CA LEU A 165 8.28 10.37 15.99
C LEU A 165 7.37 9.19 15.64
N GLY A 166 6.83 9.20 14.41
CA GLY A 166 6.09 8.06 13.87
C GLY A 166 7.08 7.06 13.26
N ILE A 167 6.93 5.76 13.57
CA ILE A 167 7.74 4.70 12.95
C ILE A 167 6.81 3.64 12.35
N ALA A 168 7.03 3.33 11.06
CA ALA A 168 6.42 2.24 10.34
C ALA A 168 7.49 1.46 9.60
N LEU A 169 8.02 0.42 10.21
CA LEU A 169 9.08 -0.39 9.63
C LEU A 169 8.61 -1.83 9.42
N ARG A 170 8.72 -2.29 8.18
CA ARG A 170 8.57 -3.71 7.86
C ARG A 170 9.58 -4.52 8.65
N GLY A 171 9.10 -5.55 9.35
CA GLY A 171 9.91 -6.50 10.09
C GLY A 171 10.47 -7.60 9.21
N GLY A 172 11.24 -8.49 9.83
CA GLY A 172 11.90 -9.64 9.24
C GLY A 172 13.39 -9.61 9.46
N ASP A 173 14.00 -10.80 9.62
CA ASP A 173 15.42 -10.94 9.99
C ASP A 173 16.36 -10.27 8.97
N GLU A 174 16.11 -10.45 7.69
CA GLU A 174 16.92 -9.83 6.61
C GLU A 174 16.84 -8.30 6.65
N MET A 175 15.63 -7.78 6.88
CA MET A 175 15.40 -6.34 6.96
C MET A 175 16.12 -5.76 8.18
N GLU A 176 16.03 -6.43 9.32
CA GLU A 176 16.69 -6.01 10.55
C GLU A 176 18.21 -6.11 10.44
N ALA A 177 18.74 -7.19 9.87
CA ALA A 177 20.17 -7.36 9.60
C ALA A 177 20.72 -6.24 8.70
N SER A 178 19.92 -5.69 7.79
CA SER A 178 20.35 -4.62 6.90
C SER A 178 20.46 -3.26 7.60
N TRP A 179 19.48 -2.86 8.43
CA TRP A 179 19.48 -1.52 9.02
C TRP A 179 20.15 -1.45 10.41
N ARG A 180 20.19 -2.55 11.18
CA ARG A 180 20.75 -2.56 12.54
C ARG A 180 22.23 -2.10 12.60
N PRO A 181 23.14 -2.49 11.69
CA PRO A 181 24.50 -1.98 11.66
C PRO A 181 24.61 -0.49 11.33
N ARG A 182 23.50 0.13 10.88
CA ARG A 182 23.44 1.54 10.48
C ARG A 182 22.60 2.39 11.44
N ILE A 183 22.42 1.90 12.68
CA ILE A 183 21.61 2.60 13.68
C ILE A 183 22.14 4.00 13.98
N ASP A 184 23.45 4.19 14.00
CA ASP A 184 24.07 5.51 14.24
C ASP A 184 23.80 6.48 13.09
N ASP A 185 23.79 5.99 11.84
CA ASP A 185 23.44 6.81 10.67
C ASP A 185 21.95 7.21 10.71
N ILE A 186 21.08 6.28 11.15
CA ILE A 186 19.66 6.56 11.32
C ILE A 186 19.47 7.59 12.43
N ALA A 187 20.11 7.41 13.58
CA ALA A 187 20.05 8.35 14.70
C ALA A 187 20.59 9.74 14.31
N ALA A 188 21.71 9.82 13.61
CA ALA A 188 22.27 11.06 13.07
C ALA A 188 21.31 11.72 12.07
N ALA A 189 20.66 10.91 11.21
CA ALA A 189 19.66 11.42 10.30
C ALA A 189 18.40 11.93 11.04
N LEU A 190 18.01 11.37 12.17
CA LEU A 190 16.91 11.85 13.00
C LEU A 190 17.28 13.14 13.76
N GLY A 191 18.55 13.28 14.19
CA GLY A 191 18.96 14.38 15.04
C GLY A 191 18.13 14.44 16.33
N PRO A 192 17.60 15.61 16.72
CA PRO A 192 16.81 15.77 17.96
C PRO A 192 15.52 14.89 17.96
N ALA A 193 15.04 14.46 16.81
CA ALA A 193 13.84 13.64 16.73
C ALA A 193 14.04 12.21 17.30
N ALA A 194 15.30 11.75 17.45
CA ALA A 194 15.61 10.47 18.08
C ALA A 194 15.14 10.41 19.55
N ASP A 195 15.01 11.56 20.21
CA ASP A 195 14.58 11.67 21.61
C ASP A 195 13.06 11.84 21.79
N TRP A 196 12.29 11.98 20.71
CA TRP A 196 10.85 12.17 20.80
C TRP A 196 10.12 10.88 21.19
N PRO A 197 8.92 10.99 21.82
CA PRO A 197 8.04 9.84 22.00
C PRO A 197 7.75 9.14 20.67
N ILE A 198 7.79 7.81 20.70
CA ILE A 198 7.63 6.99 19.48
C ILE A 198 6.21 6.46 19.36
N LEU A 199 5.57 6.76 18.23
CA LEU A 199 4.26 6.26 17.84
C LEU A 199 4.41 5.17 16.77
N PRO A 200 3.99 3.93 17.04
CA PRO A 200 3.99 2.88 16.04
C PRO A 200 2.86 3.13 15.02
N LEU A 201 3.22 3.09 13.73
CA LEU A 201 2.31 3.32 12.60
C LEU A 201 2.15 2.01 11.80
N HIS A 202 1.60 0.99 12.45
CA HIS A 202 1.48 -0.35 11.86
C HIS A 202 0.51 -0.37 10.67
N THR A 203 0.95 -0.90 9.55
CA THR A 203 0.12 -1.16 8.35
C THR A 203 -0.28 -2.62 8.24
N CYS A 204 0.54 -3.54 8.75
CA CYS A 204 0.24 -4.96 8.84
C CYS A 204 -0.10 -5.37 10.28
N PRO A 205 -1.02 -6.36 10.44
CA PRO A 205 -1.36 -6.85 11.77
C PRO A 205 -0.18 -7.59 12.41
N PRO A 206 -0.02 -7.45 13.76
CA PRO A 206 0.98 -8.20 14.51
C PRO A 206 0.88 -9.71 14.30
N GLY A 207 2.02 -10.39 14.16
CA GLY A 207 2.11 -11.85 13.98
C GLY A 207 1.83 -12.35 12.58
N VAL A 208 1.78 -11.48 11.58
CA VAL A 208 1.72 -11.84 10.14
C VAL A 208 3.06 -11.52 9.50
N GLY A 209 3.54 -12.36 8.59
CA GLY A 209 4.93 -12.42 8.09
C GLY A 209 5.65 -11.12 7.72
N GLU A 210 4.96 -10.04 7.38
CA GLU A 210 5.54 -8.69 7.18
C GLU A 210 5.21 -7.74 8.34
N ASP A 211 5.20 -8.23 9.55
CA ASP A 211 4.79 -7.56 10.76
C ASP A 211 5.56 -6.24 11.00
N ASP A 212 4.87 -5.13 10.86
CA ASP A 212 5.46 -3.81 11.13
C ASP A 212 5.75 -3.61 12.63
N PHE A 213 5.06 -4.36 13.52
CA PHE A 213 5.27 -4.25 14.95
C PHE A 213 6.66 -4.74 15.35
N VAL A 214 7.12 -5.86 14.76
CA VAL A 214 8.47 -6.39 15.02
C VAL A 214 9.52 -5.38 14.57
N GLY A 215 9.48 -4.91 13.33
CA GLY A 215 10.44 -3.95 12.80
C GLY A 215 10.43 -2.61 13.53
N THR A 216 9.23 -2.07 13.82
CA THR A 216 9.07 -0.82 14.57
C THR A 216 9.61 -0.94 15.99
N ARG A 217 9.32 -2.03 16.69
CA ARG A 217 9.80 -2.28 18.05
C ARG A 217 11.31 -2.46 18.09
N ALA A 218 11.87 -3.16 17.12
CA ALA A 218 13.31 -3.36 17.01
C ALA A 218 14.05 -2.03 16.80
N LEU A 219 13.57 -1.18 15.87
CA LEU A 219 14.17 0.15 15.66
C LEU A 219 13.98 1.05 16.88
N ALA A 220 12.79 1.10 17.46
CA ALA A 220 12.52 1.91 18.66
C ALA A 220 13.41 1.49 19.83
N GLY A 221 13.58 0.18 20.05
CA GLY A 221 14.46 -0.36 21.11
C GLY A 221 15.93 -0.08 20.86
N ALA A 222 16.36 -0.03 19.61
CA ALA A 222 17.75 0.34 19.27
C ALA A 222 18.02 1.85 19.44
N LEU A 223 17.04 2.71 19.09
CA LEU A 223 17.16 4.16 19.27
C LEU A 223 17.03 4.56 20.77
N ARG A 224 16.10 3.95 21.47
CA ARG A 224 15.73 4.32 22.86
C ARG A 224 15.44 3.08 23.71
N PRO A 225 16.49 2.41 24.22
CA PRO A 225 16.32 1.21 25.05
C PRO A 225 15.41 1.47 26.26
N GLY A 226 14.46 0.58 26.51
CA GLY A 226 13.56 0.65 27.65
C GLY A 226 12.44 1.70 27.59
N THR A 227 12.35 2.48 26.53
CA THR A 227 11.26 3.47 26.36
C THR A 227 10.00 2.80 25.80
N PRO A 228 8.82 2.96 26.43
CA PRO A 228 7.59 2.40 25.92
C PRO A 228 7.13 3.12 24.64
N LEU A 229 6.49 2.39 23.76
CA LEU A 229 5.80 2.95 22.59
C LEU A 229 4.48 3.58 23.01
N LEU A 230 4.07 4.66 22.32
CA LEU A 230 2.73 5.21 22.45
C LEU A 230 1.69 4.22 21.91
N LEU A 231 0.49 4.21 22.45
CA LEU A 231 -0.61 3.31 22.07
C LEU A 231 -0.17 1.82 22.05
N PRO A 232 0.40 1.29 23.15
CA PRO A 232 0.92 -0.08 23.21
C PRO A 232 -0.16 -1.14 22.93
N GLU A 233 -1.44 -0.80 23.13
CA GLU A 233 -2.57 -1.66 22.81
C GLU A 233 -2.69 -2.01 21.32
N LEU A 234 -2.10 -1.22 20.44
CA LEU A 234 -2.03 -1.54 19.00
C LEU A 234 -0.98 -2.62 18.69
N GLY A 235 -0.18 -3.03 19.69
CA GLY A 235 0.84 -4.06 19.57
C GLY A 235 0.30 -5.49 19.54
N ASP A 236 -1.00 -5.71 19.87
CA ASP A 236 -1.64 -7.01 19.75
C ASP A 236 -2.62 -7.04 18.56
N ARG A 237 -2.70 -8.20 17.89
CA ARG A 237 -3.50 -8.34 16.68
C ARG A 237 -5.00 -8.09 16.87
N PRO A 238 -5.68 -8.63 17.91
CA PRO A 238 -7.09 -8.36 18.15
C PRO A 238 -7.40 -6.88 18.38
N SER A 239 -6.60 -6.18 19.16
CA SER A 239 -6.79 -4.75 19.44
C SER A 239 -6.50 -3.91 18.20
N TRP A 240 -5.42 -4.22 17.48
CA TRP A 240 -5.10 -3.58 16.21
C TRP A 240 -6.26 -3.72 15.22
N ALA A 241 -6.79 -4.93 15.01
CA ALA A 241 -7.87 -5.18 14.06
C ALA A 241 -9.17 -4.44 14.39
N ARG A 242 -9.45 -4.20 15.70
CA ARG A 242 -10.62 -3.45 16.13
C ARG A 242 -10.44 -1.95 16.06
N CYS A 243 -9.22 -1.47 16.33
CA CYS A 243 -8.96 -0.05 16.56
C CYS A 243 -8.44 0.68 15.35
N ILE A 244 -7.69 0.00 14.43
CA ILE A 244 -7.03 0.66 13.31
C ILE A 244 -7.85 0.59 12.02
N SER A 245 -7.77 1.64 11.23
CA SER A 245 -8.28 1.71 9.87
C SER A 245 -7.38 2.62 9.04
N PRO A 246 -7.45 2.62 7.71
CA PRO A 246 -6.70 3.56 6.89
C PRO A 246 -6.93 5.04 7.30
N ALA A 247 -8.16 5.41 7.64
CA ALA A 247 -8.50 6.77 8.09
C ALA A 247 -7.87 7.12 9.46
N ARG A 248 -7.87 6.18 10.39
CA ARG A 248 -7.21 6.34 11.71
C ARG A 248 -5.70 6.38 11.59
N LEU A 249 -5.11 5.49 10.77
CA LEU A 249 -3.68 5.54 10.50
C LEU A 249 -3.29 6.90 9.90
N LYS A 250 -4.07 7.44 8.98
CA LYS A 250 -3.82 8.77 8.42
C LYS A 250 -3.85 9.87 9.48
N ALA A 251 -4.80 9.82 10.42
CA ALA A 251 -4.86 10.77 11.52
C ALA A 251 -3.63 10.67 12.42
N LEU A 252 -3.19 9.45 12.77
CA LEU A 252 -1.98 9.21 13.57
C LEU A 252 -0.73 9.74 12.86
N VAL A 253 -0.58 9.47 11.56
CA VAL A 253 0.51 10.01 10.74
C VAL A 253 0.51 11.54 10.75
N GLY A 254 -0.65 12.18 10.57
CA GLY A 254 -0.78 13.64 10.59
C GLY A 254 -0.48 14.28 11.96
N ARG A 255 -0.48 13.49 13.05
CA ARG A 255 -0.11 13.94 14.41
C ARG A 255 1.41 13.91 14.64
N CYS A 256 2.17 13.19 13.82
CA CYS A 256 3.62 13.09 13.93
C CYS A 256 4.31 14.39 13.48
N ALA A 257 5.46 14.70 14.07
CA ALA A 257 6.34 15.78 13.62
C ALA A 257 7.37 15.29 12.58
N LEU A 258 7.63 13.97 12.56
CA LEU A 258 8.48 13.27 11.59
C LEU A 258 8.01 11.82 11.49
N VAL A 259 8.07 11.24 10.29
CA VAL A 259 7.78 9.82 10.06
C VAL A 259 9.02 9.12 9.52
N VAL A 260 9.40 8.00 10.14
CA VAL A 260 10.43 7.08 9.66
C VAL A 260 9.76 5.84 9.09
N THR A 261 10.05 5.51 7.84
CA THR A 261 9.35 4.38 7.23
C THR A 261 10.07 3.78 6.02
N ASN A 262 9.89 2.47 5.82
CA ASN A 262 10.12 1.78 4.56
C ASN A 262 8.78 1.38 3.88
N ARG A 263 7.64 1.79 4.44
CA ARG A 263 6.30 1.56 3.90
C ARG A 263 5.81 2.75 3.08
N ASP A 264 5.22 2.49 1.94
CA ASP A 264 4.69 3.52 1.02
C ASP A 264 3.43 4.21 1.56
N LEU A 265 2.51 3.48 2.21
CA LEU A 265 1.26 4.07 2.72
C LEU A 265 1.49 5.14 3.81
N PRO A 266 2.23 4.88 4.90
CA PRO A 266 2.56 5.91 5.87
C PRO A 266 3.33 7.09 5.26
N ALA A 267 4.24 6.84 4.30
CA ALA A 267 4.93 7.89 3.58
C ALA A 267 3.97 8.77 2.77
N ALA A 268 3.06 8.17 2.01
CA ALA A 268 2.06 8.90 1.23
C ALA A 268 1.10 9.72 2.12
N TYR A 269 0.71 9.17 3.28
CA TYR A 269 -0.09 9.90 4.25
C TYR A 269 0.65 11.07 4.89
N ALA A 270 1.93 10.89 5.20
CA ALA A 270 2.78 11.95 5.73
C ALA A 270 2.93 13.10 4.72
N VAL A 271 3.18 12.78 3.45
CA VAL A 271 3.23 13.79 2.38
C VAL A 271 1.91 14.56 2.30
N ALA A 272 0.77 13.86 2.28
CA ALA A 272 -0.55 14.49 2.24
C ALA A 272 -0.88 15.34 3.48
N ALA A 273 -0.26 15.05 4.63
CA ALA A 273 -0.40 15.82 5.87
C ALA A 273 0.65 16.92 6.05
N GLY A 274 1.59 17.06 5.12
CA GLY A 274 2.71 18.02 5.25
C GLY A 274 3.77 17.61 6.29
N VAL A 275 3.79 16.34 6.70
CA VAL A 275 4.73 15.80 7.69
C VAL A 275 6.00 15.31 6.99
N PRO A 276 7.21 15.75 7.42
CA PRO A 276 8.47 15.26 6.87
C PRO A 276 8.62 13.74 7.00
N VAL A 277 9.29 13.12 6.02
CA VAL A 277 9.53 11.68 5.97
C VAL A 277 11.02 11.37 5.88
N LEU A 278 11.52 10.50 6.77
CA LEU A 278 12.77 9.79 6.59
C LEU A 278 12.46 8.40 6.02
N GLY A 279 12.62 8.25 4.71
CA GLY A 279 12.49 6.96 4.04
C GLY A 279 13.72 6.09 4.27
N LEU A 280 13.53 4.86 4.74
CA LEU A 280 14.60 3.87 4.86
C LEU A 280 14.53 2.91 3.67
N ALA A 281 15.35 3.14 2.65
CA ALA A 281 15.39 2.32 1.45
C ALA A 281 16.44 1.23 1.59
N VAL A 282 15.98 0.02 1.91
CA VAL A 282 16.81 -1.18 1.82
C VAL A 282 16.83 -1.65 0.35
N GLU A 283 17.96 -2.10 -0.16
CA GLU A 283 18.15 -2.37 -1.60
C GLU A 283 17.12 -3.35 -2.18
N LEU A 284 16.62 -4.30 -1.39
CA LEU A 284 15.60 -5.25 -1.83
C LEU A 284 14.18 -4.67 -1.84
N ASP A 285 13.90 -3.62 -1.07
CA ASP A 285 12.56 -3.02 -1.00
C ASP A 285 12.50 -1.69 -1.77
N ARG A 286 11.99 -1.77 -2.99
CA ARG A 286 11.85 -0.59 -3.87
C ARG A 286 10.57 0.22 -3.63
N ARG A 287 9.68 -0.19 -2.73
CA ARG A 287 8.36 0.46 -2.54
C ARG A 287 8.53 1.90 -2.07
N ILE A 288 9.36 2.13 -1.07
CA ILE A 288 9.60 3.48 -0.56
C ILE A 288 10.30 4.36 -1.60
N LEU A 289 11.23 3.82 -2.38
CA LEU A 289 11.88 4.54 -3.49
C LEU A 289 10.85 4.95 -4.55
N THR A 290 9.94 4.05 -4.91
CA THR A 290 8.85 4.32 -5.86
C THR A 290 7.92 5.41 -5.32
N CYS A 291 7.58 5.37 -4.03
CA CYS A 291 6.75 6.38 -3.38
C CYS A 291 7.39 7.76 -3.43
N PHE A 292 8.66 7.88 -3.06
CA PHE A 292 9.39 9.15 -3.12
C PHE A 292 9.53 9.67 -4.55
N ALA A 293 9.83 8.81 -5.51
CA ALA A 293 9.90 9.19 -6.92
C ALA A 293 8.54 9.69 -7.46
N THR A 294 7.45 9.00 -7.08
CA THR A 294 6.09 9.36 -7.51
C THR A 294 5.62 10.67 -6.90
N LEU A 295 6.01 10.96 -5.65
CA LEU A 295 5.59 12.14 -4.90
C LEU A 295 6.68 13.22 -4.81
N ALA A 296 7.72 13.16 -5.65
CA ALA A 296 8.92 14.00 -5.54
C ALA A 296 8.62 15.50 -5.44
N ASN A 297 7.65 16.00 -6.20
CA ASN A 297 7.26 17.41 -6.23
C ASN A 297 6.39 17.84 -5.04
N GLU A 298 5.94 16.91 -4.22
CA GLU A 298 5.03 17.15 -3.10
C GLU A 298 5.68 16.82 -1.75
N LEU A 299 6.92 16.33 -1.74
CA LEU A 299 7.62 15.98 -0.51
C LEU A 299 7.74 17.20 0.42
N PRO A 300 7.28 17.11 1.68
CA PRO A 300 7.44 18.17 2.66
C PRO A 300 8.92 18.51 2.88
N ARG A 301 9.19 19.78 3.20
CA ARG A 301 10.55 20.25 3.51
C ARG A 301 11.13 19.43 4.66
N GLY A 302 12.36 18.96 4.51
CA GLY A 302 13.05 18.09 5.48
C GLY A 302 12.85 16.60 5.22
N SER A 303 12.00 16.22 4.24
CA SER A 303 11.92 14.82 3.81
C SER A 303 13.21 14.40 3.14
N ARG A 304 13.66 13.19 3.43
CA ARG A 304 14.90 12.62 2.90
C ARG A 304 14.86 11.11 2.84
N MET A 305 15.76 10.54 2.05
CA MET A 305 15.94 9.11 1.89
C MET A 305 17.29 8.69 2.44
N LEU A 306 17.31 7.71 3.33
CA LEU A 306 18.51 7.00 3.75
C LEU A 306 18.56 5.65 3.01
N ARG A 307 19.55 5.49 2.15
CA ARG A 307 19.80 4.22 1.47
C ARG A 307 20.60 3.29 2.38
N ILE A 308 20.08 2.10 2.58
CA ILE A 308 20.68 1.07 3.41
C ILE A 308 21.11 -0.07 2.49
N PRO A 309 22.43 -0.26 2.29
CA PRO A 309 22.91 -1.39 1.50
C PRO A 309 22.56 -2.71 2.19
N LEU A 310 22.44 -3.77 1.39
CA LEU A 310 22.31 -5.12 1.95
C LEU A 310 23.51 -5.43 2.82
N ALA A 311 23.24 -6.10 3.95
CA ALA A 311 24.33 -6.71 4.69
C ALA A 311 25.05 -7.72 3.77
N PRO A 312 26.39 -7.74 3.74
CA PRO A 312 27.10 -8.79 3.02
C PRO A 312 26.62 -10.15 3.52
N ALA A 313 26.34 -11.06 2.59
CA ALA A 313 25.98 -12.43 2.95
C ALA A 313 27.11 -13.01 3.85
N ALA A 314 26.72 -13.48 5.03
CA ALA A 314 27.65 -14.08 6.00
C ALA A 314 28.19 -15.42 5.51
#